data_195a3ac7b8ccd4e8a33b8501f471b73b
#
_entry.id   195a3ac7b8ccd4e8a33b8501f471b73b
#
_cell.length_a   1.000
_cell.length_b   1.000
_cell.length_c   1.000
_cell.angle_alpha   90.00
_cell.angle_beta   90.00
_cell.angle_gamma   90.00
#
_symmetry.space_group_name_H-M   'P 1'
#
loop_
_entity.id
_entity.type
_entity.pdbx_description
1 polymer ?
#
loop_
_entity_poly.entity_id
_entity_poly.type
_entity_poly.pdbx_seq_one_letter_code
_entity_poly.pdbx_strand_id
1 'polypeptide(L)'
;GEIAEDVTDYFAVSEQIPTACALGVLVDTDQSVLRAGGYLIQLLPGAGDDVIERVESGVKRLGPVTAALIEEGVDAEELLRRALSGFELEVVERHPVSYLISLIEEQGAAELTCQFCDRAYSFDRAELEELLRRAARSAKEL
;
A
#
# COMPACT_ATOMS: atom_id res chain seq x y z
N GLY A 1 -7.19 0.49 -18.28
CA GLY A 1 -6.22 1.01 -17.34
C GLY A 1 -6.10 0.11 -16.14
N GLU A 2 -4.93 0.08 -15.56
CA GLU A 2 -4.72 -0.61 -14.28
C GLU A 2 -4.95 0.39 -13.15
N ILE A 3 -5.44 -0.07 -11.99
CA ILE A 3 -5.73 0.79 -10.83
C ILE A 3 -4.50 1.64 -10.43
N ALA A 4 -3.30 1.08 -10.52
CA ALA A 4 -2.06 1.80 -10.21
C ALA A 4 -1.79 2.96 -11.20
N GLU A 5 -2.11 2.78 -12.48
CA GLU A 5 -2.01 3.83 -13.51
C GLU A 5 -3.02 4.93 -13.22
N ASP A 6 -4.28 4.59 -12.95
CA ASP A 6 -5.34 5.54 -12.65
C ASP A 6 -5.00 6.38 -11.40
N VAL A 7 -4.41 5.78 -10.35
CA VAL A 7 -3.94 6.48 -9.15
C VAL A 7 -2.78 7.44 -9.49
N THR A 8 -1.82 6.97 -10.28
CA THR A 8 -0.68 7.80 -10.70
C THR A 8 -1.16 9.01 -11.51
N ASP A 9 -2.04 8.79 -12.47
CA ASP A 9 -2.62 9.84 -13.32
C ASP A 9 -3.43 10.86 -12.50
N TYR A 10 -4.20 10.38 -11.52
CA TYR A 10 -4.94 11.27 -10.61
C TYR A 10 -3.99 12.25 -9.89
N PHE A 11 -2.95 11.73 -9.24
CA PHE A 11 -2.01 12.59 -8.52
C PHE A 11 -1.21 13.51 -9.45
N ALA A 12 -0.81 13.02 -10.62
CA ALA A 12 -0.06 13.81 -11.58
C ALA A 12 -0.90 14.94 -12.20
N VAL A 13 -2.15 14.66 -12.58
CA VAL A 13 -3.00 15.59 -13.32
C VAL A 13 -3.81 16.48 -12.39
N SER A 14 -4.44 15.92 -11.36
CA SER A 14 -5.35 16.65 -10.47
C SER A 14 -4.61 17.35 -9.34
N GLU A 15 -3.64 16.66 -8.72
CA GLU A 15 -2.90 17.20 -7.57
C GLU A 15 -1.55 17.81 -7.96
N GLN A 16 -1.09 17.59 -9.19
CA GLN A 16 0.21 18.04 -9.71
C GLN A 16 1.39 17.53 -8.85
N ILE A 17 1.23 16.34 -8.26
CA ILE A 17 2.25 15.69 -7.44
C ILE A 17 2.84 14.53 -8.26
N PRO A 18 4.13 14.57 -8.62
CA PRO A 18 4.80 13.45 -9.27
C PRO A 18 4.74 12.22 -8.39
N THR A 19 4.11 11.16 -8.88
CA THR A 19 3.79 9.96 -8.11
C THR A 19 4.18 8.71 -8.87
N ALA A 20 4.78 7.74 -8.18
CA ALA A 20 4.95 6.38 -8.65
C ALA A 20 4.09 5.46 -7.79
N CYS A 21 3.20 4.71 -8.42
CA CYS A 21 2.34 3.74 -7.75
C CYS A 21 2.50 2.38 -8.40
N ALA A 22 2.63 1.34 -7.60
CA ALA A 22 2.57 -0.03 -8.08
C ALA A 22 1.82 -0.90 -7.09
N LEU A 23 0.97 -1.75 -7.63
CA LEU A 23 0.12 -2.68 -6.90
C LEU A 23 0.34 -4.10 -7.42
N GLY A 24 0.20 -5.08 -6.53
CA GLY A 24 0.31 -6.48 -6.89
C GLY A 24 -0.60 -7.35 -6.04
N VAL A 25 -1.15 -8.38 -6.66
CA VAL A 25 -1.96 -9.41 -6.00
C VAL A 25 -1.49 -10.78 -6.48
N LEU A 26 -1.22 -11.67 -5.54
CA LEU A 26 -1.00 -13.09 -5.80
C LEU A 26 -2.28 -13.85 -5.51
N VAL A 27 -2.70 -14.63 -6.47
CA VAL A 27 -3.96 -15.40 -6.42
C VAL A 27 -3.61 -16.88 -6.57
N ASP A 28 -4.22 -17.73 -5.75
CA ASP A 28 -4.12 -19.18 -5.88
C ASP A 28 -5.02 -19.71 -7.01
N THR A 29 -4.87 -20.97 -7.33
CA THR A 29 -5.67 -21.69 -8.35
C THR A 29 -7.15 -21.73 -8.03
N ASP A 30 -7.54 -21.65 -6.76
CA ASP A 30 -8.93 -21.55 -6.29
C ASP A 30 -9.48 -20.13 -6.26
N GLN A 31 -8.71 -19.14 -6.80
CA GLN A 31 -9.02 -17.72 -6.82
C GLN A 31 -8.97 -17.03 -5.44
N SER A 32 -8.46 -17.69 -4.41
CA SER A 32 -8.16 -17.03 -3.14
C SER A 32 -6.94 -16.11 -3.26
N VAL A 33 -6.96 -14.99 -2.55
CA VAL A 33 -5.83 -14.07 -2.49
C VAL A 33 -4.81 -14.61 -1.50
N LEU A 34 -3.64 -14.97 -1.99
CA LEU A 34 -2.51 -15.40 -1.17
C LEU A 34 -1.81 -14.21 -0.51
N ARG A 35 -1.47 -13.21 -1.31
CA ARG A 35 -0.84 -11.96 -0.87
C ARG A 35 -1.29 -10.80 -1.74
N ALA A 36 -1.39 -9.62 -1.14
CA ALA A 36 -1.61 -8.38 -1.86
C ALA A 36 -0.73 -7.29 -1.24
N GLY A 37 -0.21 -6.41 -2.06
CA GLY A 37 0.61 -5.31 -1.59
C GLY A 37 0.92 -4.31 -2.68
N GLY A 38 1.58 -3.24 -2.29
CA GLY A 38 1.97 -2.19 -3.22
C GLY A 38 2.67 -1.06 -2.50
N TYR A 39 3.04 -0.05 -3.27
CA TYR A 39 3.61 1.17 -2.73
C TYR A 39 3.11 2.39 -3.52
N LEU A 40 3.18 3.53 -2.86
CA LEU A 40 2.97 4.83 -3.45
C LEU A 40 4.12 5.74 -3.01
N ILE A 41 4.85 6.27 -3.96
CA ILE A 41 5.99 7.17 -3.74
C ILE A 41 5.63 8.51 -4.34
N GLN A 42 5.68 9.56 -3.54
CA GLN A 42 5.42 10.93 -3.97
C GLN A 42 6.66 11.79 -3.76
N LEU A 43 6.96 12.61 -4.74
CA LEU A 43 8.04 13.58 -4.62
C LEU A 43 7.54 14.84 -3.94
N LEU A 44 8.33 15.35 -3.00
CA LEU A 44 8.05 16.63 -2.37
C LEU A 44 8.33 17.78 -3.35
N PRO A 45 7.61 18.91 -3.23
CA PRO A 45 7.88 20.08 -4.04
C PRO A 45 9.35 20.51 -3.95
N GLY A 46 9.97 20.70 -5.12
CA GLY A 46 11.38 21.09 -5.22
C GLY A 46 12.38 19.93 -5.22
N ALA A 47 11.92 18.69 -5.30
CA ALA A 47 12.81 17.55 -5.54
C ALA A 47 13.60 17.77 -6.85
N GLY A 48 14.92 17.62 -6.78
CA GLY A 48 15.78 17.77 -7.94
C GLY A 48 15.71 16.58 -8.92
N ASP A 49 16.17 16.80 -10.13
CA ASP A 49 16.19 15.78 -11.20
C ASP A 49 16.98 14.52 -10.78
N ASP A 50 18.03 14.69 -9.99
CA ASP A 50 18.82 13.59 -9.43
C ASP A 50 18.00 12.68 -8.50
N VAL A 51 17.07 13.24 -7.72
CA VAL A 51 16.15 12.50 -6.86
C VAL A 51 15.16 11.71 -7.72
N ILE A 52 14.62 12.36 -8.76
CA ILE A 52 13.69 11.73 -9.72
C ILE A 52 14.36 10.52 -10.37
N GLU A 53 15.56 10.69 -10.95
CA GLU A 53 16.29 9.62 -11.60
C GLU A 53 16.61 8.45 -10.66
N ARG A 54 16.94 8.73 -9.40
CA ARG A 54 17.20 7.69 -8.39
C ARG A 54 15.95 6.90 -8.04
N VAL A 55 14.81 7.56 -7.87
CA VAL A 55 13.52 6.90 -7.61
C VAL A 55 13.14 6.03 -8.80
N GLU A 56 13.17 6.57 -10.02
CA GLU A 56 12.86 5.80 -11.22
C GLU A 56 13.77 4.58 -11.40
N SER A 57 15.07 4.74 -11.15
CA SER A 57 16.03 3.65 -11.22
C SER A 57 15.77 2.56 -10.18
N GLY A 58 15.34 2.94 -8.97
CA GLY A 58 14.97 2.02 -7.91
C GLY A 58 13.71 1.24 -8.25
N VAL A 59 12.66 1.93 -8.68
CA VAL A 59 11.39 1.34 -9.12
C VAL A 59 11.60 0.37 -10.30
N LYS A 60 12.39 0.75 -11.29
CA LYS A 60 12.73 -0.11 -12.44
C LYS A 60 13.48 -1.38 -12.02
N ARG A 61 14.39 -1.27 -11.05
CA ARG A 61 15.12 -2.45 -10.52
C ARG A 61 14.24 -3.39 -9.72
N LEU A 62 13.32 -2.87 -8.95
CA LEU A 62 12.34 -3.68 -8.21
C LEU A 62 11.48 -4.50 -9.16
N GLY A 63 11.07 -3.93 -10.29
CA GLY A 63 10.18 -4.57 -11.24
C GLY A 63 8.76 -4.74 -10.70
N PRO A 64 8.01 -5.76 -11.18
CA PRO A 64 6.63 -5.98 -10.76
C PRO A 64 6.52 -6.31 -9.27
N VAL A 65 5.60 -5.67 -8.56
CA VAL A 65 5.34 -5.93 -7.13
C VAL A 65 4.99 -7.40 -6.87
N THR A 66 4.26 -8.03 -7.79
CA THR A 66 3.91 -9.46 -7.71
C THR A 66 5.14 -10.36 -7.59
N ALA A 67 6.23 -10.03 -8.26
CA ALA A 67 7.48 -10.79 -8.16
C ALA A 67 8.09 -10.71 -6.75
N ALA A 68 8.04 -9.53 -6.13
CA ALA A 68 8.50 -9.36 -4.75
C ALA A 68 7.58 -10.06 -3.74
N LEU A 69 6.27 -10.09 -3.99
CA LEU A 69 5.30 -10.74 -3.10
C LEU A 69 5.43 -12.27 -3.05
N ILE A 70 6.08 -12.89 -4.05
CA ILE A 70 6.35 -14.34 -4.06
C ILE A 70 7.45 -14.70 -3.05
N GLU A 71 8.38 -13.78 -2.80
CA GLU A 71 9.50 -14.02 -1.91
C GLU A 71 9.06 -14.06 -0.44
N GLU A 72 9.58 -15.02 0.31
CA GLU A 72 9.36 -15.09 1.75
C GLU A 72 10.07 -13.94 2.47
N GLY A 73 9.42 -13.38 3.49
CA GLY A 73 9.99 -12.31 4.33
C GLY A 73 9.95 -10.91 3.71
N VAL A 74 9.37 -10.73 2.53
CA VAL A 74 9.16 -9.38 1.97
C VAL A 74 7.90 -8.79 2.59
N ASP A 75 8.10 -7.82 3.46
CA ASP A 75 7.06 -6.96 4.01
C ASP A 75 7.00 -5.59 3.31
N ALA A 76 6.13 -4.71 3.78
CA ALA A 76 5.96 -3.38 3.20
C ALA A 76 7.23 -2.53 3.33
N GLU A 77 7.99 -2.69 4.42
CA GLU A 77 9.22 -1.94 4.64
C GLU A 77 10.33 -2.40 3.68
N GLU A 78 10.49 -3.72 3.52
CA GLU A 78 11.46 -4.29 2.58
C GLU A 78 11.12 -3.92 1.13
N LEU A 79 9.84 -3.92 0.77
CA LEU A 79 9.39 -3.47 -0.55
C LEU A 79 9.81 -2.02 -0.82
N LEU A 80 9.61 -1.11 0.15
CA LEU A 80 10.04 0.27 0.04
C LEU A 80 11.57 0.41 0.01
N ARG A 81 12.31 -0.36 0.81
CA ARG A 81 13.77 -0.37 0.77
C ARG A 81 14.32 -0.75 -0.60
N ARG A 82 13.70 -1.71 -1.25
CA ARG A 82 14.07 -2.11 -2.62
C ARG A 82 13.73 -1.05 -3.65
N ALA A 83 12.51 -0.48 -3.58
CA ALA A 83 12.07 0.58 -4.48
C ALA A 83 12.91 1.85 -4.33
N LEU A 84 13.26 2.21 -3.10
CA LEU A 84 14.04 3.40 -2.76
C LEU A 84 15.49 3.07 -2.40
N SER A 85 16.06 2.06 -3.05
CA SER A 85 17.44 1.67 -2.80
C SER A 85 18.41 2.83 -3.09
N GLY A 86 19.25 3.15 -2.10
CA GLY A 86 20.14 4.31 -2.14
C GLY A 86 19.61 5.57 -1.44
N PHE A 87 18.42 5.49 -0.85
CA PHE A 87 17.91 6.50 0.07
C PHE A 87 18.02 6.01 1.51
N GLU A 88 18.23 6.94 2.43
CA GLU A 88 18.05 6.70 3.85
C GLU A 88 16.57 6.85 4.17
N LEU A 89 15.96 5.80 4.73
CA LEU A 89 14.52 5.78 5.00
C LEU A 89 14.27 5.98 6.49
N GLU A 90 13.42 6.94 6.82
CA GLU A 90 12.87 7.13 8.15
C GLU A 90 11.42 6.62 8.16
N VAL A 91 11.11 5.69 9.07
CA VAL A 91 9.74 5.21 9.27
C VAL A 91 9.05 6.11 10.28
N VAL A 92 8.21 7.02 9.78
CA VAL A 92 7.51 8.01 10.61
C VAL A 92 6.28 7.41 11.27
N GLU A 93 5.57 6.54 10.57
CA GLU A 93 4.30 5.99 11.04
C GLU A 93 4.08 4.56 10.51
N ARG A 94 3.56 3.70 11.38
CA ARG A 94 3.14 2.35 11.01
C ARG A 94 1.71 2.15 11.48
N HIS A 95 0.81 1.87 10.55
CA HIS A 95 -0.58 1.55 10.84
C HIS A 95 -0.91 0.11 10.45
N PRO A 96 -0.66 -0.88 11.30
CA PRO A 96 -1.27 -2.18 11.06
C PRO A 96 -2.48 -2.39 11.99
N VAL A 97 -2.50 -3.52 12.62
CA VAL A 97 -3.55 -4.03 13.51
C VAL A 97 -3.93 -3.07 14.64
N SER A 98 -3.01 -2.25 15.15
CA SER A 98 -3.27 -1.28 16.23
C SER A 98 -4.33 -0.24 15.88
N TYR A 99 -4.40 0.19 14.63
CA TYR A 99 -5.42 1.14 14.18
C TYR A 99 -6.83 0.53 14.17
N LEU A 100 -6.96 -0.73 13.74
CA LEU A 100 -8.23 -1.44 13.82
C LEU A 100 -8.68 -1.64 15.28
N ILE A 101 -7.76 -1.91 16.19
CA ILE A 101 -8.06 -2.02 17.62
C ILE A 101 -8.61 -0.71 18.16
N SER A 102 -7.95 0.41 17.91
CA SER A 102 -8.41 1.72 18.38
C SER A 102 -9.77 2.11 17.78
N LEU A 103 -10.03 1.82 16.50
CA LEU A 103 -11.33 2.04 15.87
C LEU A 103 -12.44 1.22 16.56
N ILE A 104 -12.16 -0.04 16.89
CA ILE A 104 -13.13 -0.91 17.58
C ILE A 104 -13.40 -0.42 19.00
N GLU A 105 -12.37 -0.03 19.74
CA GLU A 105 -12.47 0.39 21.12
C GLU A 105 -13.12 1.77 21.28
N GLU A 106 -12.72 2.73 20.44
CA GLU A 106 -13.13 4.12 20.58
C GLU A 106 -14.48 4.42 19.88
N GLN A 107 -14.69 3.87 18.69
CA GLN A 107 -15.82 4.22 17.83
C GLN A 107 -16.82 3.06 17.65
N GLY A 108 -16.36 1.82 17.67
CA GLY A 108 -17.19 0.63 17.47
C GLY A 108 -17.77 0.49 16.07
N ALA A 109 -17.40 1.38 15.14
CA ALA A 109 -17.80 1.37 13.74
C ALA A 109 -16.80 2.18 12.91
N ALA A 110 -16.73 1.91 11.62
CA ALA A 110 -15.96 2.73 10.66
C ALA A 110 -16.78 2.98 9.40
N GLU A 111 -16.66 4.17 8.87
CA GLU A 111 -17.21 4.53 7.56
C GLU A 111 -16.06 5.00 6.66
N LEU A 112 -15.94 4.39 5.48
CA LEU A 112 -14.95 4.72 4.48
C LEU A 112 -15.66 5.14 3.20
N THR A 113 -15.34 6.32 2.70
CA THR A 113 -15.85 6.78 1.40
C THR A 113 -14.74 6.66 0.36
N CYS A 114 -15.03 5.96 -0.72
CA CYS A 114 -14.12 5.89 -1.85
C CYS A 114 -14.14 7.23 -2.59
N GLN A 115 -13.03 7.92 -2.62
CA GLN A 115 -12.93 9.23 -3.30
C GLN A 115 -13.04 9.15 -4.84
N PHE A 116 -12.90 7.95 -5.42
CA PHE A 116 -13.00 7.75 -6.86
C PHE A 116 -14.44 7.47 -7.35
N CYS A 117 -15.25 6.78 -6.54
CA CYS A 117 -16.60 6.38 -6.96
C CYS A 117 -17.68 6.84 -5.98
N ASP A 118 -17.34 7.67 -5.00
CA ASP A 118 -18.23 8.18 -3.94
C ASP A 118 -19.00 7.09 -3.17
N ARG A 119 -18.59 5.82 -3.32
CA ARG A 119 -19.22 4.73 -2.60
C ARG A 119 -18.79 4.74 -1.14
N ALA A 120 -19.77 4.82 -0.26
CA ALA A 120 -19.55 4.65 1.17
C ALA A 120 -19.59 3.16 1.55
N TYR A 121 -18.64 2.76 2.38
CA TYR A 121 -18.53 1.44 2.99
C TYR A 121 -18.63 1.65 4.50
N SER A 122 -19.62 1.07 5.14
CA SER A 122 -19.77 1.10 6.59
C SER A 122 -19.46 -0.29 7.15
N PHE A 123 -18.71 -0.30 8.23
CA PHE A 123 -18.32 -1.50 8.96
C PHE A 123 -18.82 -1.36 10.39
N ASP A 124 -19.60 -2.33 10.84
CA ASP A 124 -19.98 -2.41 12.25
C ASP A 124 -18.84 -3.05 13.09
N ARG A 125 -19.06 -3.09 14.42
CA ARG A 125 -18.08 -3.68 15.34
C ARG A 125 -17.74 -5.14 14.99
N ALA A 126 -18.72 -5.93 14.62
CA ALA A 126 -18.53 -7.36 14.34
C ALA A 126 -17.70 -7.56 13.06
N GLU A 127 -17.93 -6.74 12.04
CA GLU A 127 -17.17 -6.73 10.80
C GLU A 127 -15.73 -6.26 11.02
N LEU A 128 -15.51 -5.22 11.84
CA LEU A 128 -14.17 -4.76 12.20
C LEU A 128 -13.40 -5.82 13.01
N GLU A 129 -14.05 -6.51 13.94
CA GLU A 129 -13.46 -7.61 14.71
C GLU A 129 -13.10 -8.81 13.82
N GLU A 130 -13.89 -9.10 12.80
CA GLU A 130 -13.56 -10.13 11.81
C GLU A 130 -12.37 -9.73 10.95
N LEU A 131 -12.30 -8.47 10.50
CA LEU A 131 -11.14 -7.94 9.80
C LEU A 131 -9.87 -8.03 10.65
N LEU A 132 -9.97 -7.69 11.94
CA LEU A 132 -8.88 -7.80 12.89
C LEU A 132 -8.41 -9.26 13.03
N ARG A 133 -9.33 -10.21 13.16
CA ARG A 133 -9.00 -11.64 13.23
C ARG A 133 -8.30 -12.15 11.97
N ARG A 134 -8.73 -11.71 10.81
CA ARG A 134 -8.11 -12.06 9.53
C ARG A 134 -6.71 -11.46 9.41
N ALA A 135 -6.55 -10.19 9.73
CA ALA A 135 -5.25 -9.52 9.74
C ALA A 135 -4.26 -10.17 10.73
N ALA A 136 -4.74 -10.55 11.92
CA ALA A 136 -3.91 -11.20 12.93
C ALA A 136 -3.49 -12.64 12.57
N ARG A 137 -4.29 -13.36 11.77
CA ARG A 137 -3.90 -14.67 11.23
C ARG A 137 -2.81 -14.53 10.19
N SER A 138 -2.97 -13.61 9.27
CA SER A 138 -1.98 -13.33 8.24
C SER A 138 -0.61 -12.92 8.82
N ALA A 139 -0.61 -12.21 9.95
CA ALA A 139 0.62 -11.80 10.66
C ALA A 139 1.31 -12.95 11.44
N LYS A 140 0.64 -14.08 11.69
CA LYS A 140 1.21 -15.24 12.39
C LYS A 140 1.75 -16.31 11.44
N GLU A 141 1.42 -16.24 10.17
CA GLU A 141 1.88 -17.13 9.12
C GLU A 141 3.11 -16.59 8.37
N LEU A 142 3.62 -15.44 8.79
CA LEU A 142 4.88 -14.80 8.38
C LEU A 142 5.96 -15.01 9.46
#